data_d3c5fde5010a2fe15077ec84abfdef50
#
_entry.id   d3c5fde5010a2fe15077ec84abfdef50
#
_cell.length_a   1.000
_cell.length_b   1.000
_cell.length_c   1.000
_cell.angle_alpha   90.00
_cell.angle_beta   90.00
_cell.angle_gamma   90.00
#
_symmetry.space_group_name_H-M   'P 1'
#
loop_
_entity.id
_entity.type
_entity.pdbx_description
1 polymer ?
#
loop_
_entity_poly.entity_id
_entity_poly.type
_entity_poly.pdbx_seq_one_letter_code
_entity_poly.pdbx_strand_id
1 'polypeptide(L)'
;MLRAFAFCLGLVALFPVAASAHGPTRQKVVEKIEINAPADKVWEVVGNFQDMSWHPAFAKTEGTGGNEVGATRTLTTTSGGKIFEKLSKYDAAGKTLGYEITEVDVKVVPVTNYSAHMIVTGTGDKSTVEWRSAFYRGYVNNDPPPELSDEAAVNAITNVYKTGLEALKKKLEGG
;
A
#
# COMPACT_ATOMS: atom_id res chain seq x y z
N MET A 1 -21.69 71.48 -36.71
CA MET A 1 -21.83 70.74 -35.43
C MET A 1 -21.49 69.28 -35.71
N LEU A 2 -20.24 68.90 -35.40
CA LEU A 2 -19.69 67.55 -35.62
C LEU A 2 -19.70 66.83 -34.28
N ARG A 3 -20.51 65.76 -34.12
CA ARG A 3 -20.53 64.93 -32.91
C ARG A 3 -19.59 63.75 -33.12
N ALA A 4 -18.48 63.76 -32.39
CA ALA A 4 -17.53 62.66 -32.32
C ALA A 4 -18.09 61.56 -31.39
N PHE A 5 -18.30 60.34 -31.92
CA PHE A 5 -18.63 59.12 -31.16
C PHE A 5 -17.32 58.45 -30.76
N ALA A 6 -17.00 58.46 -29.48
CA ALA A 6 -15.90 57.73 -28.93
C ALA A 6 -16.31 56.25 -28.72
N PHE A 7 -15.70 55.34 -29.46
CA PHE A 7 -15.90 53.89 -29.34
C PHE A 7 -14.89 53.36 -28.28
N CYS A 8 -15.35 53.09 -27.07
CA CYS A 8 -14.49 52.41 -26.04
C CYS A 8 -14.43 50.93 -26.38
N LEU A 9 -13.27 50.49 -26.91
CA LEU A 9 -12.96 49.06 -27.07
C LEU A 9 -12.58 48.49 -25.70
N GLY A 10 -13.50 47.74 -25.06
CA GLY A 10 -13.20 47.00 -23.83
C GLY A 10 -12.32 45.79 -24.14
N LEU A 11 -11.07 45.83 -23.69
CA LEU A 11 -10.12 44.69 -23.76
C LEU A 11 -10.52 43.64 -22.72
N VAL A 12 -11.19 42.58 -23.15
CA VAL A 12 -11.47 41.41 -22.30
C VAL A 12 -10.17 40.60 -22.18
N ALA A 13 -9.47 40.72 -21.06
CA ALA A 13 -8.33 39.88 -20.76
C ALA A 13 -8.80 38.46 -20.43
N LEU A 14 -8.65 37.54 -21.38
CA LEU A 14 -8.79 36.09 -21.16
C LEU A 14 -7.57 35.60 -20.37
N PHE A 15 -7.72 35.42 -19.06
CA PHE A 15 -6.73 34.71 -18.26
C PHE A 15 -6.84 33.20 -18.60
N PRO A 16 -5.76 32.55 -19.06
CA PRO A 16 -5.76 31.11 -19.19
C PRO A 16 -5.89 30.49 -17.81
N VAL A 17 -6.99 29.84 -17.52
CA VAL A 17 -7.11 28.94 -16.38
C VAL A 17 -6.23 27.74 -16.74
N ALA A 18 -5.07 27.65 -16.13
CA ALA A 18 -4.24 26.45 -16.22
C ALA A 18 -5.03 25.31 -15.56
N ALA A 19 -5.66 24.48 -16.37
CA ALA A 19 -6.21 23.21 -15.90
C ALA A 19 -5.03 22.34 -15.49
N SER A 20 -4.78 22.23 -14.18
CA SER A 20 -3.82 21.29 -13.63
C SER A 20 -4.40 19.88 -13.80
N ALA A 21 -3.99 19.22 -14.89
CA ALA A 21 -4.29 17.81 -15.10
C ALA A 21 -3.40 16.97 -14.16
N HIS A 22 -3.84 16.80 -12.90
CA HIS A 22 -3.13 15.95 -11.94
C HIS A 22 -3.72 14.54 -11.98
N GLY A 23 -3.12 13.67 -12.80
CA GLY A 23 -3.29 12.22 -12.66
C GLY A 23 -2.87 11.74 -11.26
N PRO A 24 -3.07 10.46 -10.93
CA PRO A 24 -2.68 9.91 -9.64
C PRO A 24 -1.16 10.05 -9.44
N THR A 25 -0.75 10.47 -8.25
CA THR A 25 0.66 10.53 -7.86
C THR A 25 1.07 9.26 -7.15
N ARG A 26 2.34 8.84 -7.33
CA ARG A 26 2.84 7.65 -6.67
C ARG A 26 3.01 7.90 -5.18
N GLN A 27 2.24 7.17 -4.38
CA GLN A 27 2.29 7.22 -2.92
C GLN A 27 3.29 6.20 -2.39
N LYS A 28 3.77 6.45 -1.16
CA LYS A 28 4.62 5.53 -0.40
C LYS A 28 4.13 5.49 1.04
N VAL A 29 4.10 4.29 1.61
CA VAL A 29 3.87 4.06 3.04
C VAL A 29 5.02 3.23 3.57
N VAL A 30 5.52 3.61 4.74
CA VAL A 30 6.55 2.88 5.49
C VAL A 30 6.14 2.86 6.95
N GLU A 31 5.92 1.67 7.49
CA GLU A 31 5.68 1.45 8.91
C GLU A 31 6.74 0.53 9.49
N LYS A 32 7.12 0.77 10.73
CA LYS A 32 8.13 0.01 11.45
C LYS A 32 7.66 -0.33 12.84
N ILE A 33 8.05 -1.51 13.31
CA ILE A 33 7.82 -1.89 14.70
C ILE A 33 9.06 -2.60 15.27
N GLU A 34 9.38 -2.29 16.51
CA GLU A 34 10.35 -3.05 17.28
C GLU A 34 9.66 -4.18 18.03
N ILE A 35 10.27 -5.38 18.00
CA ILE A 35 9.77 -6.60 18.62
C ILE A 35 10.89 -7.17 19.51
N ASN A 36 10.54 -7.51 20.74
CA ASN A 36 11.46 -8.17 21.69
C ASN A 36 11.52 -9.68 21.38
N ALA A 37 12.04 -10.01 20.22
CA ALA A 37 12.30 -11.36 19.75
C ALA A 37 13.47 -11.35 18.76
N PRO A 38 14.26 -12.44 18.66
CA PRO A 38 15.31 -12.57 17.66
C PRO A 38 14.74 -12.46 16.24
N ALA A 39 15.52 -11.85 15.32
CA ALA A 39 15.11 -11.66 13.94
C ALA A 39 14.74 -12.97 13.21
N ASP A 40 15.37 -14.10 13.57
CA ASP A 40 15.04 -15.41 13.00
C ASP A 40 13.63 -15.85 13.41
N LYS A 41 13.24 -15.62 14.67
CA LYS A 41 11.89 -15.94 15.16
C LYS A 41 10.81 -15.09 14.49
N VAL A 42 11.10 -13.81 14.27
CA VAL A 42 10.19 -12.94 13.52
C VAL A 42 10.08 -13.39 12.07
N TRP A 43 11.23 -13.76 11.46
CA TRP A 43 11.25 -14.22 10.07
C TRP A 43 10.53 -15.56 9.86
N GLU A 44 10.58 -16.48 10.82
CA GLU A 44 9.79 -17.72 10.79
C GLU A 44 8.29 -17.45 10.57
N VAL A 45 7.78 -16.31 11.06
CA VAL A 45 6.38 -15.92 10.90
C VAL A 45 6.15 -15.15 9.61
N VAL A 46 6.87 -14.04 9.40
CA VAL A 46 6.58 -13.14 8.27
C VAL A 46 7.21 -13.59 6.96
N GLY A 47 8.24 -14.43 7.01
CA GLY A 47 8.92 -14.97 5.84
C GLY A 47 8.15 -16.08 5.11
N ASN A 48 7.07 -16.61 5.69
CA ASN A 48 6.19 -17.54 4.99
C ASN A 48 5.16 -16.76 4.15
N PHE A 49 5.43 -16.64 2.85
CA PHE A 49 4.54 -15.92 1.94
C PHE A 49 3.13 -16.51 1.87
N GLN A 50 2.98 -17.82 2.12
CA GLN A 50 1.68 -18.49 2.06
C GLN A 50 0.85 -18.34 3.34
N ASP A 51 1.36 -17.68 4.38
CA ASP A 51 0.67 -17.54 5.66
C ASP A 51 0.55 -16.08 6.11
N MET A 52 -0.68 -15.58 6.17
CA MET A 52 -1.04 -14.28 6.74
C MET A 52 -1.97 -14.42 7.96
N SER A 53 -2.05 -15.62 8.56
CA SER A 53 -2.90 -15.89 9.73
C SER A 53 -2.56 -15.04 10.96
N TRP A 54 -1.34 -14.49 10.98
CA TRP A 54 -0.90 -13.56 12.03
C TRP A 54 -1.53 -12.17 11.90
N HIS A 55 -2.11 -11.83 10.74
CA HIS A 55 -2.69 -10.52 10.46
C HIS A 55 -4.21 -10.54 10.60
N PRO A 56 -4.80 -9.77 11.53
CA PRO A 56 -6.21 -9.91 11.88
C PRO A 56 -7.20 -9.43 10.79
N ALA A 57 -6.75 -8.68 9.79
CA ALA A 57 -7.61 -8.27 8.68
C ALA A 57 -7.92 -9.40 7.70
N PHE A 58 -7.21 -10.53 7.76
CA PHE A 58 -7.36 -11.63 6.81
C PHE A 58 -7.96 -12.86 7.49
N ALA A 59 -9.09 -13.31 6.96
CA ALA A 59 -9.77 -14.53 7.43
C ALA A 59 -9.14 -15.80 6.84
N LYS A 60 -8.53 -15.70 5.64
CA LYS A 60 -7.97 -16.86 4.93
C LYS A 60 -6.83 -16.43 4.01
N THR A 61 -5.84 -17.30 3.89
CA THR A 61 -4.77 -17.23 2.88
C THR A 61 -4.75 -18.56 2.10
N GLU A 62 -4.76 -18.48 0.79
CA GLU A 62 -4.67 -19.63 -0.12
C GLU A 62 -3.64 -19.29 -1.21
N GLY A 63 -2.76 -20.23 -1.55
CA GLY A 63 -1.78 -19.94 -2.59
C GLY A 63 -0.99 -21.18 -3.02
N THR A 64 -0.07 -20.94 -3.94
CA THR A 64 0.78 -21.97 -4.53
C THR A 64 2.21 -21.43 -4.73
N GLY A 65 3.17 -22.35 -4.84
CA GLY A 65 4.58 -22.00 -5.11
C GLY A 65 5.42 -21.68 -3.88
N GLY A 66 4.85 -21.75 -2.67
CA GLY A 66 5.60 -21.56 -1.43
C GLY A 66 6.26 -20.17 -1.37
N ASN A 67 7.58 -20.17 -1.14
CA ASN A 67 8.41 -18.95 -1.08
C ASN A 67 9.28 -18.76 -2.35
N GLU A 68 8.94 -19.39 -3.45
CA GLU A 68 9.64 -19.18 -4.71
C GLU A 68 9.15 -17.90 -5.39
N VAL A 69 10.06 -17.14 -6.01
CA VAL A 69 9.69 -15.96 -6.80
C VAL A 69 8.73 -16.38 -7.90
N GLY A 70 7.60 -15.67 -7.98
CA GLY A 70 6.48 -16.03 -8.86
C GLY A 70 5.35 -16.80 -8.15
N ALA A 71 5.56 -17.26 -6.91
CA ALA A 71 4.50 -17.84 -6.09
C ALA A 71 3.32 -16.85 -5.95
N THR A 72 2.11 -17.39 -5.89
CA THR A 72 0.89 -16.58 -5.77
C THR A 72 0.14 -16.90 -4.49
N ARG A 73 -0.58 -15.90 -3.97
CA ARG A 73 -1.54 -16.09 -2.88
C ARG A 73 -2.79 -15.25 -3.09
N THR A 74 -3.89 -15.73 -2.54
CA THR A 74 -5.15 -14.99 -2.42
C THR A 74 -5.42 -14.76 -0.94
N LEU A 75 -5.53 -13.51 -0.55
CA LEU A 75 -5.96 -13.12 0.78
C LEU A 75 -7.46 -12.84 0.75
N THR A 76 -8.21 -13.48 1.64
CA THR A 76 -9.62 -13.15 1.86
C THR A 76 -9.71 -12.30 3.13
N THR A 77 -10.21 -11.08 3.01
CA THR A 77 -10.40 -10.19 4.15
C THR A 77 -11.53 -10.70 5.06
N THR A 78 -11.59 -10.23 6.29
CA THR A 78 -12.68 -10.54 7.23
C THR A 78 -14.05 -10.07 6.74
N SER A 79 -14.09 -9.08 5.82
CA SER A 79 -15.31 -8.64 5.13
C SER A 79 -15.64 -9.42 3.86
N GLY A 80 -14.81 -10.42 3.48
CA GLY A 80 -15.02 -11.29 2.31
C GLY A 80 -14.40 -10.80 1.01
N GLY A 81 -13.78 -9.61 1.00
CA GLY A 81 -13.04 -9.10 -0.16
C GLY A 81 -11.79 -9.93 -0.46
N LYS A 82 -11.38 -10.00 -1.71
CA LYS A 82 -10.21 -10.77 -2.14
C LYS A 82 -9.11 -9.85 -2.67
N ILE A 83 -7.86 -10.22 -2.36
CA ILE A 83 -6.64 -9.56 -2.85
C ILE A 83 -5.76 -10.67 -3.43
N PHE A 84 -5.35 -10.51 -4.68
CA PHE A 84 -4.48 -11.46 -5.35
C PHE A 84 -3.07 -10.89 -5.39
N GLU A 85 -2.11 -11.69 -4.93
CA GLU A 85 -0.72 -11.25 -4.79
C GLU A 85 0.25 -12.25 -5.41
N LYS A 86 1.42 -11.73 -5.82
CA LYS A 86 2.52 -12.49 -6.37
C LYS A 86 3.83 -12.09 -5.72
N LEU A 87 4.59 -13.09 -5.31
CA LEU A 87 5.93 -12.91 -4.73
C LEU A 87 6.91 -12.46 -5.84
N SER A 88 7.51 -11.29 -5.67
CA SER A 88 8.45 -10.71 -6.64
C SER A 88 9.91 -10.81 -6.18
N LYS A 89 10.14 -10.98 -4.86
CA LYS A 89 11.46 -11.15 -4.26
C LYS A 89 11.38 -12.03 -3.03
N TYR A 90 12.37 -12.92 -2.85
CA TYR A 90 12.56 -13.66 -1.61
C TYR A 90 14.05 -13.82 -1.32
N ASP A 91 14.47 -13.36 -0.16
CA ASP A 91 15.84 -13.45 0.35
C ASP A 91 15.78 -13.88 1.80
N ALA A 92 15.92 -15.20 2.03
CA ALA A 92 15.86 -15.78 3.37
C ALA A 92 17.06 -15.34 4.23
N ALA A 93 18.25 -15.22 3.64
CA ALA A 93 19.45 -14.81 4.38
C ALA A 93 19.36 -13.33 4.79
N GLY A 94 18.91 -12.45 3.88
CA GLY A 94 18.69 -11.04 4.15
C GLY A 94 17.32 -10.75 4.77
N LYS A 95 16.53 -11.79 5.13
CA LYS A 95 15.20 -11.67 5.74
C LYS A 95 14.32 -10.60 5.07
N THR A 96 14.24 -10.70 3.74
CA THR A 96 13.49 -9.76 2.92
C THR A 96 12.58 -10.50 1.96
N LEU A 97 11.31 -10.15 1.90
CA LEU A 97 10.41 -10.55 0.84
C LEU A 97 9.78 -9.31 0.18
N GLY A 98 9.49 -9.43 -1.11
CA GLY A 98 8.78 -8.41 -1.89
C GLY A 98 7.64 -9.06 -2.64
N TYR A 99 6.54 -8.35 -2.78
CA TYR A 99 5.36 -8.82 -3.48
C TYR A 99 4.60 -7.67 -4.15
N GLU A 100 3.74 -8.02 -5.06
CA GLU A 100 2.86 -7.10 -5.78
C GLU A 100 1.41 -7.57 -5.71
N ILE A 101 0.47 -6.64 -5.69
CA ILE A 101 -0.95 -6.95 -5.91
C ILE A 101 -1.15 -7.04 -7.40
N THR A 102 -1.60 -8.22 -7.88
CA THR A 102 -1.90 -8.47 -9.29
C THR A 102 -3.34 -8.14 -9.64
N GLU A 103 -4.26 -8.30 -8.67
CA GLU A 103 -5.67 -7.97 -8.83
C GLU A 103 -6.31 -7.65 -7.47
N VAL A 104 -7.12 -6.60 -7.42
CA VAL A 104 -7.94 -6.23 -6.27
C VAL A 104 -9.11 -5.36 -6.70
N ASP A 105 -10.27 -5.52 -6.08
CA ASP A 105 -11.34 -4.53 -6.17
C ASP A 105 -10.94 -3.29 -5.36
N VAL A 106 -10.92 -2.13 -5.99
CA VAL A 106 -10.57 -0.86 -5.34
C VAL A 106 -11.51 -0.49 -4.19
N LYS A 107 -12.67 -1.12 -4.08
CA LYS A 107 -13.57 -1.02 -2.92
C LYS A 107 -13.07 -1.81 -1.72
N VAL A 108 -12.22 -2.83 -1.95
CA VAL A 108 -11.59 -3.63 -0.89
C VAL A 108 -10.31 -2.94 -0.41
N VAL A 109 -9.44 -2.54 -1.36
CA VAL A 109 -8.24 -1.75 -1.08
C VAL A 109 -8.12 -0.68 -2.19
N PRO A 110 -8.19 0.61 -1.86
CA PRO A 110 -8.28 1.69 -2.84
C PRO A 110 -6.94 2.03 -3.51
N VAL A 111 -6.24 1.01 -4.03
CA VAL A 111 -4.91 1.15 -4.66
C VAL A 111 -4.84 0.47 -6.02
N THR A 112 -3.88 0.92 -6.84
CA THR A 112 -3.46 0.29 -8.10
C THR A 112 -1.94 0.25 -8.18
N ASN A 113 -1.38 -0.64 -9.01
CA ASN A 113 0.07 -0.79 -9.21
C ASN A 113 0.85 -0.86 -7.88
N TYR A 114 0.32 -1.65 -6.96
CA TYR A 114 0.88 -1.79 -5.63
C TYR A 114 2.04 -2.79 -5.62
N SER A 115 3.13 -2.38 -4.98
CA SER A 115 4.26 -3.26 -4.63
C SER A 115 4.71 -2.99 -3.20
N ALA A 116 5.10 -4.04 -2.50
CA ALA A 116 5.56 -3.93 -1.11
C ALA A 116 6.79 -4.79 -0.83
N HIS A 117 7.47 -4.42 0.26
CA HIS A 117 8.54 -5.21 0.85
C HIS A 117 8.34 -5.31 2.35
N MET A 118 8.66 -6.47 2.89
CA MET A 118 8.79 -6.69 4.30
C MET A 118 10.23 -7.09 4.60
N ILE A 119 10.85 -6.42 5.56
CA ILE A 119 12.26 -6.55 5.90
C ILE A 119 12.37 -6.73 7.41
N VAL A 120 13.08 -7.77 7.85
CA VAL A 120 13.36 -8.01 9.26
C VAL A 120 14.84 -7.81 9.51
N THR A 121 15.16 -6.94 10.44
CA THR A 121 16.54 -6.69 10.90
C THR A 121 16.61 -6.83 12.42
N GLY A 122 17.76 -7.14 12.96
CA GLY A 122 17.92 -7.21 14.42
C GLY A 122 19.20 -7.89 14.84
N THR A 123 19.52 -7.76 16.13
CA THR A 123 20.65 -8.42 16.80
C THR A 123 20.23 -8.86 18.19
N GLY A 124 20.69 -10.06 18.60
CA GLY A 124 20.29 -10.64 19.88
C GLY A 124 18.79 -10.88 19.96
N ASP A 125 18.19 -10.47 21.07
CA ASP A 125 16.76 -10.70 21.37
C ASP A 125 15.83 -9.58 20.94
N LYS A 126 16.30 -8.69 20.03
CA LYS A 126 15.50 -7.58 19.51
C LYS A 126 15.57 -7.51 18.00
N SER A 127 14.46 -7.19 17.40
CA SER A 127 14.35 -7.00 15.94
C SER A 127 13.44 -5.85 15.59
N THR A 128 13.59 -5.37 14.35
CA THR A 128 12.72 -4.38 13.72
C THR A 128 12.14 -4.99 12.46
N VAL A 129 10.83 -4.90 12.30
CA VAL A 129 10.13 -5.20 11.06
C VAL A 129 9.80 -3.89 10.37
N GLU A 130 10.27 -3.71 9.14
CA GLU A 130 9.88 -2.65 8.24
C GLU A 130 8.93 -3.19 7.17
N TRP A 131 7.76 -2.62 7.06
CA TRP A 131 6.80 -2.89 6.00
C TRP A 131 6.63 -1.64 5.15
N ARG A 132 7.03 -1.70 3.90
CA ARG A 132 6.99 -0.54 3.00
C ARG A 132 6.35 -0.89 1.67
N SER A 133 5.67 0.09 1.08
CA SER A 133 5.04 -0.04 -0.23
C SER A 133 5.10 1.23 -1.05
N ALA A 134 4.84 1.04 -2.35
CA ALA A 134 4.59 2.13 -3.28
C ALA A 134 3.42 1.73 -4.20
N PHE A 135 2.52 2.67 -4.45
CA PHE A 135 1.27 2.42 -5.17
C PHE A 135 0.70 3.73 -5.73
N TYR A 136 -0.37 3.62 -6.50
CA TYR A 136 -1.24 4.74 -6.86
C TYR A 136 -2.61 4.53 -6.24
N ARG A 137 -3.40 5.61 -6.10
CA ARG A 137 -4.80 5.51 -5.68
C ARG A 137 -5.62 4.65 -6.62
N GLY A 138 -6.75 4.13 -6.15
CA GLY A 138 -7.66 3.27 -6.91
C GLY A 138 -8.35 3.97 -8.09
N TYR A 139 -8.47 5.31 -8.05
CA TYR A 139 -9.07 6.10 -9.12
C TYR A 139 -7.99 6.72 -10.00
N VAL A 140 -7.93 6.27 -11.27
CA VAL A 140 -6.85 6.65 -12.19
C VAL A 140 -7.04 7.99 -12.91
N ASN A 141 -8.28 8.54 -12.90
CA ASN A 141 -8.59 9.82 -13.53
C ASN A 141 -8.41 10.99 -12.55
N ASN A 142 -8.57 12.22 -13.05
CA ASN A 142 -8.63 13.43 -12.23
C ASN A 142 -9.90 13.45 -11.38
N ASP A 143 -9.91 14.24 -10.32
CA ASP A 143 -11.04 14.45 -9.42
C ASP A 143 -11.62 13.15 -8.83
N PRO A 144 -10.79 12.38 -8.06
CA PRO A 144 -11.25 11.15 -7.45
C PRO A 144 -12.36 11.42 -6.43
N PRO A 145 -13.34 10.51 -6.31
CA PRO A 145 -14.23 10.53 -5.16
C PRO A 145 -13.40 10.34 -3.87
N PRO A 146 -13.85 10.88 -2.73
CA PRO A 146 -13.07 10.89 -1.48
C PRO A 146 -12.51 9.52 -1.08
N GLU A 147 -13.30 8.46 -1.24
CA GLU A 147 -12.95 7.08 -0.89
C GLU A 147 -11.90 6.43 -1.81
N LEU A 148 -11.60 7.02 -2.96
CA LEU A 148 -10.60 6.57 -3.92
C LEU A 148 -9.48 7.60 -4.14
N SER A 149 -9.36 8.58 -3.23
CA SER A 149 -8.33 9.63 -3.26
C SER A 149 -6.95 9.09 -2.86
N ASP A 150 -5.90 9.89 -3.08
CA ASP A 150 -4.54 9.58 -2.61
C ASP A 150 -4.52 9.43 -1.08
N GLU A 151 -5.26 10.28 -0.35
CA GLU A 151 -5.37 10.22 1.11
C GLU A 151 -6.06 8.92 1.57
N ALA A 152 -7.17 8.54 0.93
CA ALA A 152 -7.86 7.29 1.25
C ALA A 152 -6.95 6.07 1.04
N ALA A 153 -6.19 6.05 -0.07
CA ALA A 153 -5.24 4.99 -0.37
C ALA A 153 -4.12 4.90 0.69
N VAL A 154 -3.52 6.04 1.05
CA VAL A 154 -2.47 6.11 2.09
C VAL A 154 -3.01 5.65 3.44
N ASN A 155 -4.18 6.14 3.85
CA ASN A 155 -4.81 5.78 5.12
C ASN A 155 -5.14 4.28 5.18
N ALA A 156 -5.69 3.71 4.10
CA ALA A 156 -6.01 2.28 4.05
C ALA A 156 -4.76 1.41 4.22
N ILE A 157 -3.68 1.69 3.48
CA ILE A 157 -2.44 0.93 3.57
C ILE A 157 -1.76 1.12 4.94
N THR A 158 -1.72 2.35 5.45
CA THR A 158 -1.16 2.64 6.79
C THR A 158 -1.89 1.84 7.87
N ASN A 159 -3.22 1.81 7.83
CA ASN A 159 -4.02 1.06 8.80
C ASN A 159 -3.77 -0.44 8.73
N VAL A 160 -3.70 -1.02 7.51
CA VAL A 160 -3.35 -2.43 7.33
C VAL A 160 -1.98 -2.72 7.94
N TYR A 161 -0.97 -1.91 7.66
CA TYR A 161 0.38 -2.15 8.17
C TYR A 161 0.45 -2.04 9.68
N LYS A 162 -0.08 -0.97 10.28
CA LYS A 162 -0.07 -0.79 11.74
C LYS A 162 -0.77 -1.93 12.45
N THR A 163 -1.98 -2.25 12.01
CA THR A 163 -2.77 -3.34 12.61
C THR A 163 -2.04 -4.68 12.53
N GLY A 164 -1.44 -4.99 11.38
CA GLY A 164 -0.68 -6.23 11.20
C GLY A 164 0.58 -6.27 12.06
N LEU A 165 1.39 -5.21 12.04
CA LEU A 165 2.62 -5.15 12.81
C LEU A 165 2.38 -5.21 14.31
N GLU A 166 1.34 -4.56 14.82
CA GLU A 166 0.93 -4.64 16.23
C GLU A 166 0.50 -6.06 16.62
N ALA A 167 -0.27 -6.73 15.77
CA ALA A 167 -0.68 -8.11 15.99
C ALA A 167 0.52 -9.07 15.96
N LEU A 168 1.46 -8.88 15.04
CA LEU A 168 2.71 -9.63 14.97
C LEU A 168 3.53 -9.48 16.25
N LYS A 169 3.70 -8.24 16.73
CA LYS A 169 4.39 -7.95 17.98
C LYS A 169 3.74 -8.66 19.15
N LYS A 170 2.42 -8.52 19.29
CA LYS A 170 1.67 -9.20 20.36
C LYS A 170 1.81 -10.71 20.31
N LYS A 171 1.78 -11.32 19.13
CA LYS A 171 1.96 -12.75 18.92
C LYS A 171 3.33 -13.24 19.39
N LEU A 172 4.38 -12.46 19.13
CA LEU A 172 5.77 -12.87 19.41
C LEU A 172 6.25 -12.51 20.81
N GLU A 173 5.65 -11.51 21.45
CA GLU A 173 6.01 -11.08 22.82
C GLU A 173 5.04 -11.61 23.88
N GLY A 174 3.86 -12.09 23.50
CA GLY A 174 2.80 -12.50 24.43
C GLY A 174 2.62 -14.01 24.57
N GLY A 175 3.56 -14.81 24.01
CA GLY A 175 3.57 -16.28 24.09
C GLY A 175 4.33 -16.80 25.29
#